data_7c7cc0e7939d1d955c3e370bf1e8a94a
#
_entry.id   7c7cc0e7939d1d955c3e370bf1e8a94a
#
_cell.length_a   1.000
_cell.length_b   1.000
_cell.length_c   1.000
_cell.angle_alpha   90.00
_cell.angle_beta   90.00
_cell.angle_gamma   90.00
#
_symmetry.space_group_name_H-M   'P 1'
#
loop_
_entity.id
_entity.type
_entity.pdbx_description
1 polymer ?
#
loop_
_entity_poly.entity_id
_entity_poly.type
_entity_poly.pdbx_seq_one_letter_code
_entity_poly.pdbx_strand_id
1 'polypeptide(L)'
;MSEDGYQHVVVEELPDAPNPTRHKKEVDDAVGATTFGFNVITADPGEQVPWGYHHHPDHEELLYVLDGRLRVETPAGAYDVDAGEAFFVPPGAPQRAVAGEEGCRLVAVGAPKDTDRAVLAEECPACGKPTDRDYSAEKTDETTVYVLTCAACGTETNRLTPGPD
;
A
#
# COMPACT_ATOMS: atom_id res chain seq x y z
N MET A 1 -12.49 22.71 -8.82
CA MET A 1 -11.93 22.34 -10.15
C MET A 1 -11.84 23.62 -10.97
N SER A 2 -10.72 23.81 -11.66
CA SER A 2 -10.61 24.92 -12.61
C SER A 2 -11.51 24.66 -13.84
N GLU A 3 -12.02 25.72 -14.47
CA GLU A 3 -12.90 25.60 -15.64
C GLU A 3 -12.19 24.98 -16.87
N ASP A 4 -10.87 25.00 -16.89
CA ASP A 4 -10.03 24.49 -17.98
C ASP A 4 -9.53 23.06 -17.76
N GLY A 5 -9.94 22.39 -16.67
CA GLY A 5 -9.59 21.01 -16.36
C GLY A 5 -8.22 20.78 -15.70
N TYR A 6 -7.41 21.85 -15.58
CA TYR A 6 -6.14 21.74 -14.86
C TYR A 6 -6.35 21.70 -13.34
N GLN A 7 -5.53 20.93 -12.64
CA GLN A 7 -5.58 20.80 -11.19
C GLN A 7 -4.20 21.08 -10.59
N HIS A 8 -4.19 21.83 -9.49
CA HIS A 8 -2.99 22.07 -8.70
C HIS A 8 -3.34 21.85 -7.23
N VAL A 9 -2.62 20.96 -6.58
CA VAL A 9 -2.82 20.62 -5.16
C VAL A 9 -1.51 20.71 -4.39
N VAL A 10 -1.61 21.07 -3.12
CA VAL A 10 -0.49 20.97 -2.16
C VAL A 10 -0.65 19.65 -1.43
N VAL A 11 0.23 18.70 -1.70
CA VAL A 11 0.10 17.31 -1.22
C VAL A 11 0.04 17.22 0.29
N GLU A 12 0.82 18.03 1.00
CA GLU A 12 0.83 18.05 2.48
C GLU A 12 -0.49 18.50 3.10
N GLU A 13 -1.30 19.26 2.36
CA GLU A 13 -2.61 19.75 2.80
C GLU A 13 -3.75 18.75 2.53
N LEU A 14 -3.48 17.69 1.76
CA LEU A 14 -4.47 16.64 1.51
C LEU A 14 -4.75 15.84 2.79
N PRO A 15 -5.98 15.36 2.99
CA PRO A 15 -6.26 14.46 4.10
C PRO A 15 -5.55 13.12 3.91
N ASP A 16 -5.22 12.46 5.01
CA ASP A 16 -4.78 11.07 4.96
C ASP A 16 -5.95 10.16 4.60
N ALA A 17 -5.72 9.28 3.63
CA ALA A 17 -6.72 8.29 3.24
C ALA A 17 -6.76 7.14 4.26
N PRO A 18 -7.94 6.54 4.49
CA PRO A 18 -8.06 5.33 5.30
C PRO A 18 -7.21 4.21 4.70
N ASN A 19 -6.17 3.81 5.42
CA ASN A 19 -5.18 2.84 4.94
C ASN A 19 -4.44 2.23 6.14
N PRO A 20 -4.00 0.96 6.08
CA PRO A 20 -3.17 0.37 7.15
C PRO A 20 -1.86 1.10 7.41
N THR A 21 -1.27 1.76 6.42
CA THR A 21 -0.16 2.70 6.63
C THR A 21 -0.72 4.04 7.10
N ARG A 22 -0.15 4.59 8.15
CA ARG A 22 -0.67 5.77 8.85
C ARG A 22 -0.93 6.99 7.96
N HIS A 23 0.04 7.34 7.11
CA HIS A 23 -0.01 8.54 6.30
C HIS A 23 0.08 8.21 4.82
N LYS A 24 -1.05 8.24 4.15
CA LYS A 24 -1.18 8.06 2.71
C LYS A 24 -1.98 9.20 2.11
N LYS A 25 -1.39 9.93 1.19
CA LYS A 25 -2.05 11.00 0.42
C LYS A 25 -2.39 10.46 -0.98
N GLU A 26 -3.67 10.39 -1.31
CA GLU A 26 -4.15 9.97 -2.64
C GLU A 26 -4.19 11.18 -3.58
N VAL A 27 -3.07 11.44 -4.23
CA VAL A 27 -2.90 12.62 -5.10
C VAL A 27 -3.70 12.47 -6.38
N ASP A 28 -3.75 11.26 -6.94
CA ASP A 28 -4.52 10.94 -8.14
C ASP A 28 -6.02 11.20 -7.95
N ASP A 29 -6.59 10.82 -6.81
CA ASP A 29 -7.99 11.10 -6.49
C ASP A 29 -8.23 12.60 -6.30
N ALA A 30 -7.31 13.29 -5.64
CA ALA A 30 -7.42 14.72 -5.40
C ALA A 30 -7.44 15.55 -6.70
N VAL A 31 -6.73 15.09 -7.74
CA VAL A 31 -6.68 15.76 -9.05
C VAL A 31 -7.64 15.16 -10.09
N GLY A 32 -8.35 14.08 -9.74
CA GLY A 32 -9.28 13.39 -10.63
C GLY A 32 -8.62 12.58 -11.75
N ALA A 33 -7.41 12.08 -11.51
CA ALA A 33 -6.74 11.17 -12.46
C ALA A 33 -7.47 9.82 -12.55
N THR A 34 -7.63 9.30 -13.76
CA THR A 34 -8.44 8.10 -14.03
C THR A 34 -7.65 6.91 -14.55
N THR A 35 -6.41 7.13 -15.01
CA THR A 35 -5.62 6.08 -15.68
C THR A 35 -4.49 5.52 -14.80
N PHE A 36 -4.03 6.26 -13.83
CA PHE A 36 -2.97 5.85 -12.91
C PHE A 36 -3.34 6.20 -11.47
N GLY A 37 -2.81 5.44 -10.52
CA GLY A 37 -2.76 5.78 -9.10
C GLY A 37 -1.46 6.49 -8.77
N PHE A 38 -1.52 7.51 -7.91
CA PHE A 38 -0.34 8.23 -7.42
C PHE A 38 -0.55 8.58 -5.95
N ASN A 39 0.22 7.90 -5.10
CA ASN A 39 0.14 8.09 -3.66
C ASN A 39 1.47 8.58 -3.10
N VAL A 40 1.41 9.50 -2.15
CA VAL A 40 2.55 9.84 -1.31
C VAL A 40 2.32 9.20 0.06
N ILE A 41 3.25 8.34 0.46
CA ILE A 41 3.17 7.56 1.68
C ILE A 41 4.32 7.96 2.59
N THR A 42 4.00 8.22 3.86
CA THR A 42 4.99 8.40 4.91
C THR A 42 4.79 7.31 5.96
N ALA A 43 5.77 6.44 6.07
CA ALA A 43 5.77 5.30 6.98
C ALA A 43 6.76 5.50 8.12
N ASP A 44 6.32 5.21 9.34
CA ASP A 44 7.16 5.22 10.54
C ASP A 44 8.18 4.07 10.50
N PRO A 45 9.26 4.12 11.28
CA PRO A 45 10.23 3.02 11.35
C PRO A 45 9.58 1.66 11.58
N GLY A 46 9.84 0.70 10.70
CA GLY A 46 9.31 -0.67 10.75
C GLY A 46 7.85 -0.84 10.32
N GLU A 47 7.18 0.23 9.91
CA GLU A 47 5.79 0.19 9.43
C GLU A 47 5.70 -0.50 8.07
N GLN A 48 4.69 -1.35 7.87
CA GLN A 48 4.39 -1.96 6.57
C GLN A 48 3.76 -0.97 5.61
N VAL A 49 4.03 -1.13 4.30
CA VAL A 49 3.53 -0.27 3.23
C VAL A 49 2.80 -1.12 2.19
N PRO A 50 1.45 -1.11 2.18
CA PRO A 50 0.58 -1.02 3.36
C PRO A 50 0.15 -2.38 3.92
N TRP A 51 -0.05 -3.40 3.04
CA TRP A 51 -0.86 -4.57 3.38
C TRP A 51 -0.08 -5.79 3.90
N GLY A 52 1.17 -5.93 3.66
CA GLY A 52 1.91 -7.14 3.89
C GLY A 52 2.30 -7.82 2.58
N TYR A 53 2.47 -9.14 2.58
CA TYR A 53 2.88 -9.87 1.38
C TYR A 53 1.70 -10.02 0.42
N HIS A 54 1.78 -9.34 -0.72
CA HIS A 54 0.67 -9.23 -1.68
C HIS A 54 1.19 -9.07 -3.11
N HIS A 55 0.27 -9.21 -4.07
CA HIS A 55 0.50 -8.88 -5.47
C HIS A 55 -0.70 -8.14 -6.07
N HIS A 56 -0.46 -7.45 -7.16
CA HIS A 56 -1.50 -6.83 -7.99
C HIS A 56 -1.59 -7.61 -9.29
N PRO A 57 -2.66 -8.40 -9.55
CA PRO A 57 -2.71 -9.31 -10.70
C PRO A 57 -2.59 -8.63 -12.07
N ASP A 58 -3.22 -7.48 -12.23
CA ASP A 58 -3.41 -6.81 -13.51
C ASP A 58 -2.88 -5.37 -13.54
N HIS A 59 -1.98 -5.03 -12.64
CA HIS A 59 -1.53 -3.68 -12.37
C HIS A 59 -0.02 -3.68 -12.10
N GLU A 60 0.72 -2.78 -12.72
CA GLU A 60 2.14 -2.59 -12.42
C GLU A 60 2.32 -1.43 -11.44
N GLU A 61 3.37 -1.50 -10.64
CA GLU A 61 3.64 -0.53 -9.60
C GLU A 61 5.10 -0.07 -9.62
N LEU A 62 5.32 1.21 -9.38
CA LEU A 62 6.64 1.79 -9.19
C LEU A 62 6.68 2.49 -7.84
N LEU A 63 7.66 2.10 -7.01
CA LEU A 63 7.93 2.71 -5.71
C LEU A 63 9.18 3.58 -5.84
N TYR A 64 9.06 4.87 -5.57
CA TYR A 64 10.18 5.82 -5.59
C TYR A 64 10.39 6.42 -4.19
N VAL A 65 11.54 6.17 -3.60
CA VAL A 65 11.86 6.62 -2.25
C VAL A 65 12.36 8.07 -2.28
N LEU A 66 11.67 8.92 -1.54
CA LEU A 66 12.02 10.34 -1.41
C LEU A 66 12.94 10.61 -0.21
N ASP A 67 12.73 9.87 0.88
CA ASP A 67 13.50 10.02 2.12
C ASP A 67 13.48 8.70 2.92
N GLY A 68 14.53 8.42 3.66
CA GLY A 68 14.69 7.19 4.43
C GLY A 68 15.02 5.99 3.55
N ARG A 69 14.52 4.83 3.93
CA ARG A 69 14.75 3.55 3.24
C ARG A 69 13.50 2.69 3.25
N LEU A 70 13.27 2.00 2.13
CA LEU A 70 12.25 0.98 1.99
C LEU A 70 12.92 -0.38 1.78
N ARG A 71 12.56 -1.37 2.59
CA ARG A 71 12.96 -2.76 2.37
C ARG A 71 11.83 -3.50 1.67
N VAL A 72 12.12 -4.02 0.47
CA VAL A 72 11.16 -4.79 -0.33
C VAL A 72 11.57 -6.27 -0.33
N GLU A 73 10.71 -7.11 0.17
CA GLU A 73 10.88 -8.57 0.19
C GLU A 73 10.12 -9.19 -0.98
N THR A 74 10.78 -10.06 -1.73
CA THR A 74 10.23 -10.78 -2.88
C THR A 74 10.58 -12.27 -2.78
N PRO A 75 9.99 -13.15 -3.61
CA PRO A 75 10.41 -14.56 -3.66
C PRO A 75 11.89 -14.77 -4.00
N ALA A 76 12.52 -13.82 -4.69
CA ALA A 76 13.93 -13.89 -5.08
C ALA A 76 14.88 -13.33 -4.01
N GLY A 77 14.39 -12.67 -2.99
CA GLY A 77 15.18 -12.06 -1.92
C GLY A 77 14.67 -10.69 -1.51
N ALA A 78 15.43 -9.99 -0.70
CA ALA A 78 15.10 -8.67 -0.21
C ALA A 78 16.00 -7.60 -0.83
N TYR A 79 15.42 -6.43 -1.06
CA TYR A 79 16.08 -5.27 -1.65
C TYR A 79 15.92 -4.08 -0.71
N ASP A 80 17.01 -3.39 -0.45
CA ASP A 80 16.99 -2.10 0.23
C ASP A 80 16.97 -0.99 -0.82
N VAL A 81 15.92 -0.17 -0.80
CA VAL A 81 15.71 0.94 -1.73
C VAL A 81 15.93 2.23 -0.97
N ASP A 82 17.02 2.92 -1.27
CA ASP A 82 17.41 4.16 -0.60
C ASP A 82 16.76 5.38 -1.25
N ALA A 83 16.82 6.51 -0.55
CA ALA A 83 16.35 7.79 -1.10
C ALA A 83 16.96 8.08 -2.48
N GLY A 84 16.13 8.44 -3.45
CA GLY A 84 16.53 8.66 -4.83
C GLY A 84 16.51 7.42 -5.71
N GLU A 85 16.17 6.26 -5.16
CA GLU A 85 16.07 5.00 -5.90
C GLU A 85 14.61 4.60 -6.14
N ALA A 86 14.38 3.81 -7.16
CA ALA A 86 13.06 3.28 -7.51
C ALA A 86 13.07 1.76 -7.63
N PHE A 87 11.95 1.15 -7.25
CA PHE A 87 11.72 -0.29 -7.34
C PHE A 87 10.45 -0.57 -8.16
N PHE A 88 10.58 -1.33 -9.23
CA PHE A 88 9.47 -1.70 -10.10
C PHE A 88 8.91 -3.07 -9.74
N VAL A 89 7.59 -3.16 -9.64
CA VAL A 89 6.86 -4.39 -9.37
C VAL A 89 5.97 -4.71 -10.57
N PRO A 90 6.29 -5.75 -11.35
CA PRO A 90 5.46 -6.14 -12.48
C PRO A 90 4.12 -6.75 -12.03
N PRO A 91 3.10 -6.78 -12.93
CA PRO A 91 1.82 -7.41 -12.61
C PRO A 91 1.99 -8.86 -12.13
N GLY A 92 1.27 -9.22 -11.09
CA GLY A 92 1.29 -10.56 -10.51
C GLY A 92 2.51 -10.89 -9.64
N ALA A 93 3.52 -10.03 -9.56
CA ALA A 93 4.71 -10.27 -8.75
C ALA A 93 4.43 -9.96 -7.26
N PRO A 94 4.56 -10.93 -6.35
CA PRO A 94 4.33 -10.69 -4.94
C PRO A 94 5.49 -9.96 -4.29
N GLN A 95 5.16 -9.06 -3.37
CA GLN A 95 6.13 -8.30 -2.59
C GLN A 95 5.55 -7.89 -1.24
N ARG A 96 6.43 -7.59 -0.31
CA ARG A 96 6.14 -6.96 0.97
C ARG A 96 7.12 -5.82 1.18
N ALA A 97 6.63 -4.63 1.48
CA ALA A 97 7.47 -3.47 1.73
C ALA A 97 7.35 -3.01 3.19
N VAL A 98 8.48 -2.67 3.79
CA VAL A 98 8.60 -2.23 5.19
C VAL A 98 9.55 -1.05 5.25
N ALA A 99 9.17 0.00 5.98
CA ALA A 99 10.05 1.15 6.23
C ALA A 99 11.25 0.74 7.08
N GLY A 100 12.42 1.29 6.75
CA GLY A 100 13.65 1.07 7.51
C GLY A 100 13.65 1.76 8.88
N GLU A 101 14.80 1.73 9.56
CA GLU A 101 14.96 2.24 10.93
C GLU A 101 14.73 3.75 11.09
N GLU A 102 14.86 4.50 9.99
CA GLU A 102 14.62 5.96 9.95
C GLU A 102 13.24 6.32 9.38
N GLY A 103 12.40 5.31 9.13
CA GLY A 103 11.16 5.50 8.40
C GLY A 103 11.38 5.59 6.89
N CYS A 104 10.33 5.90 6.15
CA CYS A 104 10.39 6.04 4.71
C CYS A 104 9.31 7.01 4.23
N ARG A 105 9.68 7.91 3.33
CA ARG A 105 8.73 8.67 2.54
C ARG A 105 8.89 8.30 1.07
N LEU A 106 7.81 7.88 0.44
CA LEU A 106 7.86 7.37 -0.92
C LEU A 106 6.65 7.81 -1.76
N VAL A 107 6.85 7.72 -3.06
CA VAL A 107 5.77 7.80 -4.05
C VAL A 107 5.49 6.38 -4.53
N ALA A 108 4.21 5.98 -4.50
CA ALA A 108 3.72 4.75 -5.12
C ALA A 108 2.88 5.13 -6.34
N VAL A 109 3.31 4.71 -7.51
CA VAL A 109 2.58 4.92 -8.77
C VAL A 109 2.18 3.59 -9.34
N GLY A 110 0.93 3.44 -9.75
CA GLY A 110 0.45 2.21 -10.35
C GLY A 110 -0.51 2.46 -11.51
N ALA A 111 -0.53 1.53 -12.45
CA ALA A 111 -1.39 1.60 -13.62
C ALA A 111 -1.69 0.19 -14.18
N PRO A 112 -2.86 0.02 -14.82
CA PRO A 112 -3.99 0.94 -14.90
C PRO A 112 -4.74 1.05 -13.56
N LYS A 113 -5.27 2.23 -13.26
CA LYS A 113 -5.95 2.50 -11.97
C LYS A 113 -7.21 1.65 -11.76
N ASP A 114 -7.96 1.37 -12.80
CA ASP A 114 -9.21 0.61 -12.75
C ASP A 114 -9.02 -0.87 -12.40
N THR A 115 -7.80 -1.40 -12.50
CA THR A 115 -7.45 -2.78 -12.11
C THR A 115 -6.61 -2.83 -10.82
N ASP A 116 -6.54 -1.74 -10.08
CA ASP A 116 -5.81 -1.68 -8.81
C ASP A 116 -6.56 -2.47 -7.74
N ARG A 117 -6.07 -3.68 -7.49
CA ARG A 117 -6.48 -4.51 -6.35
C ARG A 117 -5.30 -5.29 -5.81
N ALA A 118 -5.25 -5.43 -4.50
CA ALA A 118 -4.24 -6.21 -3.82
C ALA A 118 -4.79 -7.59 -3.43
N VAL A 119 -4.07 -8.64 -3.79
CA VAL A 119 -4.31 -10.01 -3.33
C VAL A 119 -3.25 -10.36 -2.30
N LEU A 120 -3.68 -10.57 -1.07
CA LEU A 120 -2.79 -10.91 0.03
C LEU A 120 -2.54 -12.42 0.04
N ALA A 121 -1.28 -12.83 0.09
CA ALA A 121 -0.85 -14.22 -0.06
C ALA A 121 0.15 -14.62 1.06
N GLU A 122 -0.23 -14.42 2.31
CA GLU A 122 0.54 -14.83 3.47
C GLU A 122 0.19 -16.24 3.94
N GLU A 123 1.08 -16.88 4.72
CA GLU A 123 0.80 -18.18 5.33
C GLU A 123 -0.39 -18.07 6.29
N CYS A 124 -1.39 -18.91 6.07
CA CYS A 124 -2.53 -19.00 6.97
C CYS A 124 -2.17 -19.88 8.16
N PRO A 125 -2.32 -19.40 9.41
CA PRO A 125 -2.01 -20.19 10.60
C PRO A 125 -2.87 -21.44 10.77
N ALA A 126 -4.07 -21.46 10.19
CA ALA A 126 -4.97 -22.61 10.23
C ALA A 126 -4.71 -23.62 9.10
N CYS A 127 -4.42 -23.14 7.88
CA CYS A 127 -4.12 -24.00 6.74
C CYS A 127 -2.65 -24.46 6.69
N GLY A 128 -1.72 -23.72 7.31
CA GLY A 128 -0.29 -24.00 7.30
C GLY A 128 0.40 -23.80 5.95
N LYS A 129 -0.20 -23.04 5.05
CA LYS A 129 0.32 -22.75 3.72
C LYS A 129 -0.06 -21.32 3.26
N PRO A 130 0.65 -20.73 2.29
CA PRO A 130 0.26 -19.48 1.69
C PRO A 130 -1.14 -19.58 1.05
N THR A 131 -2.01 -18.65 1.39
CA THR A 131 -3.38 -18.55 0.86
C THR A 131 -3.73 -17.09 0.69
N ASP A 132 -4.58 -16.81 -0.29
CA ASP A 132 -5.12 -15.47 -0.49
C ASP A 132 -5.95 -15.01 0.72
N ARG A 133 -6.09 -13.70 0.87
CA ARG A 133 -6.89 -13.08 1.93
C ARG A 133 -8.04 -12.30 1.32
N ASP A 134 -9.21 -12.53 1.89
CA ASP A 134 -10.31 -11.60 1.76
C ASP A 134 -10.21 -10.55 2.86
N TYR A 135 -10.74 -9.37 2.63
CA TYR A 135 -10.79 -8.36 3.68
C TYR A 135 -12.15 -7.66 3.72
N SER A 136 -12.49 -7.18 4.89
CA SER A 136 -13.61 -6.29 5.13
C SER A 136 -13.15 -5.09 5.96
N ALA A 137 -13.83 -3.96 5.79
CA ALA A 137 -13.56 -2.75 6.56
C ALA A 137 -14.67 -2.55 7.60
N GLU A 138 -14.32 -2.56 8.87
CA GLU A 138 -15.20 -2.25 9.99
C GLU A 138 -14.94 -0.82 10.45
N LYS A 139 -15.94 0.05 10.35
CA LYS A 139 -15.82 1.43 10.85
C LYS A 139 -16.20 1.48 12.32
N THR A 140 -15.32 2.07 13.10
CA THR A 140 -15.57 2.45 14.50
C THR A 140 -15.68 3.98 14.61
N ASP A 141 -16.04 4.49 15.77
CA ASP A 141 -16.10 5.95 16.00
C ASP A 141 -14.72 6.62 15.91
N GLU A 142 -13.66 5.85 16.06
CA GLU A 142 -12.28 6.36 16.13
C GLU A 142 -11.44 6.04 14.88
N THR A 143 -11.72 4.91 14.20
CA THR A 143 -10.88 4.45 13.09
C THR A 143 -11.58 3.43 12.19
N THR A 144 -10.93 3.03 11.12
CA THR A 144 -11.32 1.90 10.28
C THR A 144 -10.44 0.70 10.62
N VAL A 145 -11.05 -0.46 10.89
CA VAL A 145 -10.35 -1.72 11.11
C VAL A 145 -10.50 -2.59 9.86
N TYR A 146 -9.40 -3.00 9.28
CA TYR A 146 -9.37 -3.96 8.17
C TYR A 146 -9.21 -5.36 8.71
N VAL A 147 -10.22 -6.19 8.54
CA VAL A 147 -10.23 -7.59 8.99
C VAL A 147 -9.87 -8.49 7.83
N LEU A 148 -8.78 -9.22 7.96
CA LEU A 148 -8.28 -10.16 6.95
C LEU A 148 -8.68 -11.58 7.33
N THR A 149 -9.25 -12.29 6.35
CA THR A 149 -9.66 -13.70 6.49
C THR A 149 -9.03 -14.55 5.40
N CYS A 150 -8.67 -15.78 5.74
CA CYS A 150 -8.17 -16.73 4.77
C CYS A 150 -9.26 -17.08 3.75
N ALA A 151 -9.00 -16.86 2.47
CA ALA A 151 -9.95 -17.18 1.40
C ALA A 151 -10.25 -18.68 1.27
N ALA A 152 -9.35 -19.54 1.76
CA ALA A 152 -9.51 -21.01 1.70
C ALA A 152 -10.33 -21.59 2.85
N CYS A 153 -10.16 -21.09 4.09
CA CYS A 153 -10.80 -21.67 5.28
C CYS A 153 -11.67 -20.70 6.09
N GLY A 154 -11.68 -19.42 5.76
CA GLY A 154 -12.48 -18.40 6.45
C GLY A 154 -11.94 -17.97 7.81
N THR A 155 -10.80 -18.50 8.26
CA THR A 155 -10.19 -18.11 9.53
C THR A 155 -9.73 -16.65 9.47
N GLU A 156 -10.11 -15.86 10.47
CA GLU A 156 -9.54 -14.51 10.64
C GLU A 156 -8.04 -14.62 10.93
N THR A 157 -7.24 -13.91 10.14
CA THR A 157 -5.79 -13.97 10.23
C THR A 157 -5.18 -12.73 10.86
N ASN A 158 -5.69 -11.56 10.50
CA ASN A 158 -5.14 -10.28 10.94
C ASN A 158 -6.23 -9.23 11.09
N ARG A 159 -5.98 -8.27 11.96
CA ARG A 159 -6.69 -6.99 12.02
C ARG A 159 -5.66 -5.88 11.86
N LEU A 160 -5.88 -4.99 10.89
CA LEU A 160 -5.00 -3.87 10.60
C LEU A 160 -5.75 -2.57 10.87
N THR A 161 -5.11 -1.68 11.59
CA THR A 161 -5.59 -0.31 11.81
C THR A 161 -4.54 0.67 11.35
N PRO A 162 -4.91 1.86 10.85
CA PRO A 162 -3.96 2.96 10.76
C PRO A 162 -3.28 3.16 12.12
N GLY A 163 -2.01 3.46 12.09
CA GLY A 163 -1.26 3.71 13.32
C GLY A 163 -1.92 4.80 14.18
N PRO A 164 -1.59 4.89 15.48
CA PRO A 164 -2.14 5.92 16.34
C PRO A 164 -1.74 7.32 15.83
N ASP A 165 -2.66 8.27 15.93
CA ASP A 165 -2.41 9.68 15.59
C ASP A 165 -1.29 10.30 16.44
#